data_c13b0c9732b98e21402200152e6c0ab8
#
_entry.id   c13b0c9732b98e21402200152e6c0ab8
#
_cell.length_a   1.000
_cell.length_b   1.000
_cell.length_c   1.000
_cell.angle_alpha   90.00
_cell.angle_beta   90.00
_cell.angle_gamma   90.00
#
_symmetry.space_group_name_H-M   'P 1'
#
loop_
_entity.id
_entity.type
_entity.pdbx_description
1 polymer ?
#
loop_
_entity_poly.entity_id
_entity_poly.type
_entity_poly.pdbx_seq_one_letter_code
_entity_poly.pdbx_strand_id
1 'polypeptide(L)'
;EPLPIDTLVAGLPSAFNDLSETGWFDAAQGILTTDTRAKGSSLQYGQDRPITITGIAKGSGMIKPNMATMLAYIATDAKIDNELLHRALRLACDKSFNRITVDSDTSTNDSVVLVATGASGVVIDEDTFESFVGHLTDIFIQLAQAIIRDGEGASKFVSVAIEGALDESEALQVAYTIAESP
;
A
#
# COMPACT_ATOMS: atom_id res chain seq x y z
N GLU A 1 -27.02 6.84 -2.44
CA GLU A 1 -27.07 7.92 -3.42
C GLU A 1 -26.32 7.47 -4.68
N PRO A 2 -26.87 7.71 -5.92
CA PRO A 2 -26.20 7.31 -7.15
C PRO A 2 -24.89 8.09 -7.34
N LEU A 3 -23.86 7.41 -7.86
CA LEU A 3 -22.59 8.03 -8.20
C LEU A 3 -22.79 9.08 -9.32
N PRO A 4 -22.27 10.31 -9.18
CA PRO A 4 -22.43 11.36 -10.19
C PRO A 4 -21.44 11.15 -11.36
N ILE A 5 -21.72 10.17 -12.22
CA ILE A 5 -20.84 9.73 -13.31
C ILE A 5 -20.49 10.88 -14.26
N ASP A 6 -21.46 11.70 -14.64
CA ASP A 6 -21.25 12.81 -15.58
C ASP A 6 -20.24 13.84 -15.02
N THR A 7 -20.29 14.11 -13.72
CA THR A 7 -19.34 15.01 -13.04
C THR A 7 -17.95 14.42 -13.05
N LEU A 8 -17.82 13.12 -12.79
CA LEU A 8 -16.53 12.43 -12.83
C LEU A 8 -15.94 12.45 -14.23
N VAL A 9 -16.72 12.11 -15.25
CA VAL A 9 -16.27 12.13 -16.66
C VAL A 9 -15.86 13.54 -17.08
N ALA A 10 -16.58 14.57 -16.70
CA ALA A 10 -16.25 15.97 -17.00
C ALA A 10 -14.93 16.42 -16.33
N GLY A 11 -14.55 15.85 -15.18
CA GLY A 11 -13.30 16.16 -14.48
C GLY A 11 -12.06 15.48 -15.07
N LEU A 12 -12.19 14.37 -15.81
CA LEU A 12 -11.06 13.59 -16.32
C LEU A 12 -10.08 14.40 -17.18
N PRO A 13 -10.50 15.26 -18.13
CA PRO A 13 -9.56 16.05 -18.94
C PRO A 13 -8.70 17.00 -18.10
N SER A 14 -9.26 17.61 -17.06
CA SER A 14 -8.50 18.47 -16.14
C SER A 14 -7.47 17.65 -15.37
N ALA A 15 -7.88 16.55 -14.76
CA ALA A 15 -6.99 15.67 -14.03
C ALA A 15 -5.84 15.13 -14.90
N PHE A 16 -6.13 14.81 -16.16
CA PHE A 16 -5.11 14.36 -17.12
C PHE A 16 -4.10 15.47 -17.46
N ASN A 17 -4.56 16.70 -17.64
CA ASN A 17 -3.70 17.83 -17.93
C ASN A 17 -2.83 18.28 -16.75
N ASP A 18 -3.26 17.95 -15.52
CA ASP A 18 -2.55 18.27 -14.28
C ASP A 18 -1.55 17.18 -13.85
N LEU A 19 -1.40 16.09 -14.65
CA LEU A 19 -0.41 15.05 -14.37
C LEU A 19 1.01 15.63 -14.32
N SER A 20 1.74 15.30 -13.27
CA SER A 20 3.07 15.83 -12.99
C SER A 20 3.91 14.78 -12.25
N GLU A 21 5.22 14.75 -12.55
CA GLU A 21 6.17 13.88 -11.83
C GLU A 21 6.29 14.25 -10.34
N THR A 22 5.93 15.47 -9.97
CA THR A 22 5.96 15.99 -8.58
C THR A 22 4.60 15.99 -7.90
N GLY A 23 3.54 15.53 -8.56
CA GLY A 23 2.15 15.57 -8.07
C GLY A 23 1.79 14.54 -7.00
N TRP A 24 2.74 13.73 -6.52
CA TRP A 24 2.48 12.66 -5.55
C TRP A 24 1.86 13.14 -4.23
N PHE A 25 2.33 14.28 -3.71
CA PHE A 25 1.81 14.85 -2.48
C PHE A 25 0.36 15.33 -2.64
N ASP A 26 0.05 16.00 -3.73
CA ASP A 26 -1.30 16.48 -4.03
C ASP A 26 -2.27 15.30 -4.24
N ALA A 27 -1.80 14.25 -4.93
CA ALA A 27 -2.56 13.01 -5.08
C ALA A 27 -2.82 12.33 -3.72
N ALA A 28 -1.80 12.27 -2.86
CA ALA A 28 -1.94 11.73 -1.51
C ALA A 28 -2.93 12.53 -0.65
N GLN A 29 -2.99 13.86 -0.81
CA GLN A 29 -4.01 14.69 -0.17
C GLN A 29 -5.40 14.50 -0.76
N GLY A 30 -5.49 14.34 -2.09
CA GLY A 30 -6.75 14.19 -2.81
C GLY A 30 -7.54 12.92 -2.47
N ILE A 31 -6.88 11.88 -2.00
CA ILE A 31 -7.53 10.61 -1.63
C ILE A 31 -7.96 10.52 -0.16
N LEU A 32 -7.63 11.52 0.68
CA LEU A 32 -7.96 11.51 2.11
C LEU A 32 -9.48 11.60 2.34
N THR A 33 -9.93 10.94 3.41
CA THR A 33 -11.30 11.05 3.92
C THR A 33 -11.30 11.49 5.38
N THR A 34 -11.15 10.56 6.31
CA THR A 34 -11.02 10.84 7.76
C THR A 34 -9.57 10.92 8.22
N ASP A 35 -8.64 10.63 7.32
CA ASP A 35 -7.20 10.75 7.57
C ASP A 35 -6.82 12.16 8.00
N THR A 36 -5.87 12.28 8.95
CA THR A 36 -5.38 13.59 9.42
C THR A 36 -4.18 14.09 8.64
N ARG A 37 -3.52 13.23 7.86
CA ARG A 37 -2.33 13.56 7.07
C ARG A 37 -2.18 12.70 5.82
N ALA A 38 -1.58 13.27 4.79
CA ALA A 38 -1.16 12.52 3.60
C ALA A 38 -0.07 11.50 3.95
N LYS A 39 -0.15 10.32 3.35
CA LYS A 39 0.79 9.21 3.55
C LYS A 39 1.45 8.86 2.24
N GLY A 40 2.77 8.92 2.22
CA GLY A 40 3.58 8.60 1.06
C GLY A 40 4.94 8.09 1.46
N SER A 41 5.53 7.27 0.61
CA SER A 41 6.89 6.75 0.76
C SER A 41 7.53 6.55 -0.60
N SER A 42 8.84 6.77 -0.69
CA SER A 42 9.61 6.55 -1.89
C SER A 42 10.98 6.02 -1.53
N LEU A 43 11.49 5.10 -2.32
CA LEU A 43 12.87 4.64 -2.25
C LEU A 43 13.46 4.48 -3.63
N GLN A 44 14.78 4.55 -3.70
CA GLN A 44 15.54 4.28 -4.89
C GLN A 44 16.65 3.28 -4.54
N TYR A 45 16.87 2.27 -5.38
CA TYR A 45 17.91 1.27 -5.19
C TYR A 45 18.57 0.87 -6.52
N GLY A 46 19.76 0.27 -6.44
CA GLY A 46 20.62 -0.03 -7.59
C GLY A 46 21.69 1.07 -7.77
N GLN A 47 22.90 0.68 -8.19
CA GLN A 47 24.04 1.60 -8.29
C GLN A 47 24.12 2.29 -9.66
N ASP A 48 24.21 1.52 -10.74
CA ASP A 48 24.44 2.07 -12.09
C ASP A 48 23.14 2.52 -12.79
N ARG A 49 22.07 1.79 -12.60
CA ARG A 49 20.72 2.08 -13.11
C ARG A 49 19.73 1.90 -11.98
N PRO A 50 19.45 2.97 -11.24
CA PRO A 50 18.55 2.87 -10.09
C PRO A 50 17.11 2.62 -10.54
N ILE A 51 16.41 1.84 -9.71
CA ILE A 51 14.96 1.64 -9.77
C ILE A 51 14.35 2.49 -8.67
N THR A 52 13.28 3.19 -9.00
CA THR A 52 12.48 3.95 -8.04
C THR A 52 11.16 3.24 -7.79
N ILE A 53 10.77 3.17 -6.51
CA ILE A 53 9.44 2.74 -6.09
C ILE A 53 8.85 3.87 -5.25
N THR A 54 7.69 4.37 -5.66
CA THR A 54 6.97 5.42 -4.93
C THR A 54 5.54 4.99 -4.72
N GLY A 55 5.01 5.25 -3.54
CA GLY A 55 3.62 4.93 -3.22
C GLY A 55 2.98 5.92 -2.27
N ILE A 56 1.66 6.01 -2.39
CA ILE A 56 0.78 6.75 -1.48
C ILE A 56 -0.31 5.82 -0.97
N ALA A 57 -0.80 6.08 0.23
CA ALA A 57 -1.91 5.34 0.79
C ALA A 57 -2.82 6.25 1.62
N LYS A 58 -4.07 5.80 1.81
CA LYS A 58 -5.01 6.42 2.74
C LYS A 58 -5.74 5.35 3.55
N GLY A 59 -6.18 5.71 4.73
CA GLY A 59 -6.95 4.91 5.66
C GLY A 59 -6.71 5.38 7.09
N SER A 60 -7.74 5.33 7.90
CA SER A 60 -7.73 5.83 9.28
C SER A 60 -8.72 5.08 10.18
N GLY A 61 -9.85 4.62 9.65
CA GLY A 61 -10.85 3.78 10.30
C GLY A 61 -11.38 2.71 9.36
N MET A 62 -12.05 1.71 9.91
CA MET A 62 -12.48 0.50 9.21
C MET A 62 -11.28 -0.21 8.56
N ILE A 63 -10.24 -0.46 9.37
CA ILE A 63 -8.99 -1.06 8.93
C ILE A 63 -8.79 -2.43 9.57
N LYS A 64 -9.10 -3.44 8.79
CA LYS A 64 -8.69 -4.83 8.96
C LYS A 64 -8.57 -5.44 7.58
N PRO A 65 -7.40 -5.34 6.94
CA PRO A 65 -7.23 -5.86 5.59
C PRO A 65 -7.37 -7.38 5.57
N ASN A 66 -8.13 -7.80 4.81
CA ASN A 66 -8.57 -8.90 4.01
C ASN A 66 -9.83 -8.39 3.31
N MET A 67 -9.81 -7.06 3.04
CA MET A 67 -10.74 -6.13 2.35
C MET A 67 -11.32 -5.04 3.30
N ALA A 68 -10.66 -3.86 3.43
CA ALA A 68 -11.12 -2.72 4.25
C ALA A 68 -10.87 -1.35 3.57
N THR A 69 -11.42 -0.24 4.02
CA THR A 69 -11.48 1.11 3.41
C THR A 69 -10.12 1.77 3.10
N MET A 70 -9.13 0.95 2.80
CA MET A 70 -7.77 1.37 2.46
C MET A 70 -7.62 1.49 0.95
N LEU A 71 -7.00 2.55 0.51
CA LEU A 71 -6.52 2.69 -0.86
C LEU A 71 -5.01 2.89 -0.84
N ALA A 72 -4.30 2.16 -1.71
CA ALA A 72 -2.89 2.37 -1.92
C ALA A 72 -2.56 2.33 -3.41
N TYR A 73 -1.76 3.29 -3.86
CA TYR A 73 -1.31 3.43 -5.24
C TYR A 73 0.20 3.47 -5.25
N ILE A 74 0.81 2.49 -5.90
CA ILE A 74 2.26 2.34 -5.96
C ILE A 74 2.70 2.27 -7.41
N ALA A 75 3.77 2.96 -7.74
CA ALA A 75 4.39 2.88 -9.06
C ALA A 75 5.88 2.60 -8.94
N THR A 76 6.39 1.89 -9.94
CA THR A 76 7.83 1.69 -10.15
C THR A 76 8.19 1.96 -11.61
N ASP A 77 9.40 2.42 -11.84
CA ASP A 77 9.99 2.58 -13.17
C ASP A 77 10.66 1.29 -13.69
N ALA A 78 10.70 0.23 -12.89
CA ALA A 78 11.18 -1.08 -13.31
C ALA A 78 10.36 -1.65 -14.47
N LYS A 79 11.02 -2.46 -15.31
CA LYS A 79 10.36 -3.28 -16.34
C LYS A 79 10.14 -4.68 -15.77
N ILE A 80 8.90 -5.07 -15.58
CA ILE A 80 8.51 -6.38 -15.03
C ILE A 80 7.28 -6.88 -15.77
N ASP A 81 7.19 -8.18 -16.00
CA ASP A 81 5.98 -8.75 -16.60
C ASP A 81 4.82 -8.84 -15.61
N ASN A 82 3.61 -9.00 -16.12
CA ASN A 82 2.40 -8.99 -15.32
C ASN A 82 2.33 -10.12 -14.30
N GLU A 83 2.84 -11.29 -14.60
CA GLU A 83 2.76 -12.45 -13.70
C GLU A 83 3.67 -12.23 -12.48
N LEU A 84 4.92 -11.79 -12.72
CA LEU A 84 5.85 -11.41 -11.67
C LEU A 84 5.35 -10.21 -10.87
N LEU A 85 4.77 -9.20 -11.54
CA LEU A 85 4.22 -8.03 -10.87
C LEU A 85 3.09 -8.40 -9.91
N HIS A 86 2.16 -9.25 -10.34
CA HIS A 86 1.08 -9.78 -9.48
C HIS A 86 1.61 -10.63 -8.33
N ARG A 87 2.64 -11.43 -8.56
CA ARG A 87 3.30 -12.22 -7.51
C ARG A 87 3.95 -11.31 -6.47
N ALA A 88 4.68 -10.29 -6.92
CA ALA A 88 5.31 -9.30 -6.05
C ALA A 88 4.28 -8.52 -5.21
N LEU A 89 3.19 -8.07 -5.84
CA LEU A 89 2.11 -7.37 -5.16
C LEU A 89 1.53 -8.21 -4.01
N ARG A 90 1.18 -9.47 -4.25
CA ARG A 90 0.62 -10.36 -3.22
C ARG A 90 1.61 -10.56 -2.06
N LEU A 91 2.86 -10.91 -2.37
CA LEU A 91 3.88 -11.14 -1.34
C LEU A 91 4.13 -9.89 -0.48
N ALA A 92 4.14 -8.71 -1.08
CA ALA A 92 4.31 -7.47 -0.34
C ALA A 92 3.07 -7.14 0.51
N CYS A 93 1.85 -7.33 -0.01
CA CYS A 93 0.61 -7.14 0.76
C CYS A 93 0.55 -8.08 1.98
N ASP A 94 0.89 -9.35 1.80
CA ASP A 94 0.84 -10.36 2.86
C ASP A 94 1.82 -10.06 4.02
N LYS A 95 2.89 -9.31 3.74
CA LYS A 95 3.88 -8.89 4.74
C LYS A 95 3.64 -7.49 5.32
N SER A 96 2.62 -6.79 4.88
CA SER A 96 2.40 -5.37 5.22
C SER A 96 0.93 -5.05 5.49
N PHE A 97 0.18 -4.65 4.47
CA PHE A 97 -1.21 -4.25 4.60
C PHE A 97 -2.09 -5.35 5.19
N ASN A 98 -1.85 -6.63 4.85
CA ASN A 98 -2.57 -7.76 5.43
C ASN A 98 -2.11 -8.12 6.86
N ARG A 99 -1.41 -7.23 7.55
CA ARG A 99 -0.94 -7.42 8.96
C ARG A 99 -1.25 -6.24 9.86
N ILE A 100 -2.17 -5.39 9.46
CA ILE A 100 -2.57 -4.24 10.28
C ILE A 100 -4.04 -4.32 10.65
N THR A 101 -4.42 -3.71 11.77
CA THR A 101 -5.81 -3.46 12.14
C THR A 101 -5.90 -2.20 12.98
N VAL A 102 -7.00 -1.44 12.85
CA VAL A 102 -7.31 -0.27 13.69
C VAL A 102 -8.47 -0.59 14.61
N ASP A 103 -9.57 -1.10 14.08
CA ASP A 103 -10.86 -1.24 14.78
C ASP A 103 -11.52 -2.61 14.56
N SER A 104 -10.79 -3.57 13.99
CA SER A 104 -11.28 -4.93 13.68
C SER A 104 -12.35 -4.99 12.59
N ASP A 105 -12.76 -3.85 12.03
CA ASP A 105 -13.80 -3.78 11.01
C ASP A 105 -13.22 -3.97 9.59
N THR A 106 -13.82 -4.89 8.83
CA THR A 106 -13.47 -5.09 7.42
C THR A 106 -14.37 -4.27 6.51
N SER A 107 -13.80 -3.67 5.46
CA SER A 107 -14.54 -3.03 4.39
C SER A 107 -14.68 -3.93 3.16
N THR A 108 -15.51 -3.54 2.22
CA THR A 108 -15.72 -4.23 0.95
C THR A 108 -14.97 -3.59 -0.21
N ASN A 109 -14.21 -2.52 0.01
CA ASN A 109 -13.72 -1.64 -1.06
C ASN A 109 -12.22 -1.32 -0.98
N ASP A 110 -11.40 -2.19 -0.36
CA ASP A 110 -9.95 -2.03 -0.37
C ASP A 110 -9.36 -2.23 -1.75
N SER A 111 -8.34 -1.47 -2.03
CA SER A 111 -7.61 -1.64 -3.26
C SER A 111 -6.14 -1.26 -3.10
N VAL A 112 -5.27 -2.14 -3.58
CA VAL A 112 -3.84 -1.86 -3.77
C VAL A 112 -3.54 -1.98 -5.26
N VAL A 113 -3.13 -0.86 -5.86
CA VAL A 113 -2.76 -0.80 -7.28
C VAL A 113 -1.24 -0.66 -7.38
N LEU A 114 -0.61 -1.57 -8.11
CA LEU A 114 0.82 -1.53 -8.42
C LEU A 114 1.00 -1.39 -9.94
N VAL A 115 1.72 -0.35 -10.35
CA VAL A 115 2.02 -0.04 -11.75
C VAL A 115 3.52 -0.11 -11.99
N ALA A 116 3.94 -0.79 -13.05
CA ALA A 116 5.31 -0.80 -13.52
C ALA A 116 5.38 -0.14 -14.91
N THR A 117 6.12 0.97 -15.02
CA THR A 117 6.19 1.76 -16.26
C THR A 117 7.28 1.27 -17.22
N GLY A 118 8.31 0.61 -16.69
CA GLY A 118 9.48 0.21 -17.49
C GLY A 118 10.43 1.36 -17.87
N ALA A 119 10.22 2.56 -17.33
CA ALA A 119 10.94 3.76 -17.74
C ALA A 119 12.46 3.69 -17.44
N SER A 120 12.88 3.01 -16.37
CA SER A 120 14.31 2.80 -16.05
C SER A 120 15.01 1.86 -17.05
N GLY A 121 14.25 1.05 -17.79
CA GLY A 121 14.77 -0.01 -18.65
C GLY A 121 15.41 -1.19 -17.90
N VAL A 122 15.39 -1.17 -16.55
CA VAL A 122 15.90 -2.27 -15.73
C VAL A 122 14.84 -3.36 -15.66
N VAL A 123 15.20 -4.55 -16.10
CA VAL A 123 14.31 -5.71 -16.14
C VAL A 123 14.38 -6.44 -14.79
N ILE A 124 13.22 -6.71 -14.22
CA ILE A 124 13.06 -7.64 -13.09
C ILE A 124 12.68 -9.01 -13.65
N ASP A 125 13.53 -9.97 -13.42
CA ASP A 125 13.40 -11.38 -13.76
C ASP A 125 13.42 -12.25 -12.49
N GLU A 126 13.41 -13.56 -12.62
CA GLU A 126 13.42 -14.47 -11.46
C GLU A 126 14.67 -14.30 -10.58
N ASP A 127 15.84 -13.95 -11.14
CA ASP A 127 17.08 -13.80 -10.39
C ASP A 127 17.09 -12.52 -9.52
N THR A 128 16.40 -11.48 -9.99
CA THR A 128 16.31 -10.18 -9.32
C THR A 128 15.01 -9.98 -8.53
N PHE A 129 14.06 -10.92 -8.67
CA PHE A 129 12.71 -10.83 -8.12
C PHE A 129 12.68 -10.69 -6.60
N GLU A 130 13.45 -11.50 -5.86
CA GLU A 130 13.47 -11.45 -4.39
C GLU A 130 13.94 -10.09 -3.87
N SER A 131 14.98 -9.53 -4.49
CA SER A 131 15.47 -8.19 -4.15
C SER A 131 14.41 -7.12 -4.40
N PHE A 132 13.74 -7.18 -5.56
CA PHE A 132 12.64 -6.26 -5.88
C PHE A 132 11.50 -6.35 -4.87
N VAL A 133 11.05 -7.57 -4.54
CA VAL A 133 10.00 -7.81 -3.55
C VAL A 133 10.40 -7.30 -2.17
N GLY A 134 11.66 -7.45 -1.77
CA GLY A 134 12.18 -6.90 -0.52
C GLY A 134 11.98 -5.38 -0.44
N HIS A 135 12.45 -4.64 -1.44
CA HIS A 135 12.29 -3.18 -1.49
C HIS A 135 10.84 -2.72 -1.62
N LEU A 136 10.02 -3.46 -2.41
CA LEU A 136 8.58 -3.20 -2.51
C LEU A 136 7.90 -3.38 -1.15
N THR A 137 8.25 -4.44 -0.42
CA THR A 137 7.73 -4.73 0.92
C THR A 137 8.09 -3.63 1.91
N ASP A 138 9.30 -3.07 1.84
CA ASP A 138 9.72 -1.96 2.70
C ASP A 138 8.81 -0.72 2.53
N ILE A 139 8.48 -0.36 1.29
CA ILE A 139 7.53 0.71 0.99
C ILE A 139 6.14 0.39 1.55
N PHE A 140 5.66 -0.83 1.33
CA PHE A 140 4.34 -1.27 1.79
C PHE A 140 4.24 -1.26 3.31
N ILE A 141 5.27 -1.70 4.02
CA ILE A 141 5.34 -1.65 5.50
C ILE A 141 5.31 -0.20 5.99
N GLN A 142 6.06 0.70 5.36
CA GLN A 142 6.04 2.12 5.74
C GLN A 142 4.66 2.74 5.57
N LEU A 143 3.98 2.47 4.46
CA LEU A 143 2.62 2.95 4.21
C LEU A 143 1.61 2.32 5.18
N ALA A 144 1.67 1.01 5.42
CA ALA A 144 0.82 0.31 6.37
C ALA A 144 0.97 0.86 7.79
N GLN A 145 2.21 1.08 8.24
CA GLN A 145 2.47 1.70 9.54
C GLN A 145 2.00 3.15 9.60
N ALA A 146 2.09 3.91 8.50
CA ALA A 146 1.58 5.28 8.46
C ALA A 146 0.06 5.32 8.63
N ILE A 147 -0.68 4.34 8.07
CA ILE A 147 -2.12 4.17 8.28
C ILE A 147 -2.42 3.95 9.76
N ILE A 148 -1.76 2.98 10.41
CA ILE A 148 -1.98 2.68 11.83
C ILE A 148 -1.66 3.87 12.74
N ARG A 149 -0.59 4.61 12.44
CA ARG A 149 -0.20 5.81 13.23
C ARG A 149 -1.18 6.98 13.08
N ASP A 150 -2.03 6.95 12.08
CA ASP A 150 -3.08 7.93 11.80
C ASP A 150 -4.49 7.34 12.05
N GLY A 151 -4.56 6.19 12.70
CA GLY A 151 -5.82 5.51 13.02
C GLY A 151 -6.76 6.36 13.86
N GLU A 152 -8.05 6.33 13.57
CA GLU A 152 -9.09 7.06 14.31
C GLU A 152 -9.04 6.72 15.80
N GLY A 153 -8.87 7.74 16.64
CA GLY A 153 -8.78 7.58 18.10
C GLY A 153 -7.48 6.92 18.60
N ALA A 154 -6.55 6.58 17.73
CA ALA A 154 -5.31 5.93 18.11
C ALA A 154 -4.41 6.85 18.92
N SER A 155 -4.08 6.44 20.14
CA SER A 155 -3.13 7.13 21.01
C SER A 155 -1.76 6.46 21.05
N LYS A 156 -1.65 5.22 20.54
CA LYS A 156 -0.43 4.40 20.54
C LYS A 156 -0.34 3.56 19.26
N PHE A 157 0.89 3.31 18.85
CA PHE A 157 1.22 2.29 17.86
C PHE A 157 1.70 1.05 18.62
N VAL A 158 1.05 -0.08 18.42
CA VAL A 158 1.36 -1.34 19.08
C VAL A 158 1.83 -2.36 18.02
N SER A 159 2.91 -3.05 18.31
CA SER A 159 3.36 -4.21 17.52
C SER A 159 3.17 -5.47 18.32
N VAL A 160 2.50 -6.46 17.75
CA VAL A 160 2.32 -7.80 18.32
C VAL A 160 3.27 -8.74 17.59
N ALA A 161 4.20 -9.34 18.33
CA ALA A 161 5.12 -10.35 17.82
C ALA A 161 4.78 -11.71 18.43
N ILE A 162 4.61 -12.73 17.60
CA ILE A 162 4.34 -14.10 18.01
C ILE A 162 5.57 -14.95 17.69
N GLU A 163 6.05 -15.66 18.69
CA GLU A 163 7.18 -16.60 18.57
C GLU A 163 6.72 -18.02 18.94
N GLY A 164 7.33 -19.03 18.33
CA GLY A 164 7.08 -20.43 18.63
C GLY A 164 5.77 -20.99 18.07
N ALA A 165 5.10 -20.28 17.16
CA ALA A 165 3.97 -20.83 16.41
C ALA A 165 4.42 -21.95 15.45
N LEU A 166 3.48 -22.81 15.08
CA LEU A 166 3.72 -23.94 14.18
C LEU A 166 4.09 -23.46 12.76
N ASP A 167 3.44 -22.41 12.30
CA ASP A 167 3.68 -21.74 11.03
C ASP A 167 3.25 -20.27 11.09
N GLU A 168 3.46 -19.55 9.96
CA GLU A 168 3.13 -18.13 9.85
C GLU A 168 1.61 -17.85 9.91
N SER A 169 0.78 -18.76 9.43
CA SER A 169 -0.68 -18.65 9.48
C SER A 169 -1.20 -18.70 10.91
N GLU A 170 -0.71 -19.64 11.70
CA GLU A 170 -1.04 -19.74 13.13
C GLU A 170 -0.56 -18.49 13.89
N ALA A 171 0.68 -18.05 13.64
CA ALA A 171 1.22 -16.83 14.25
C ALA A 171 0.34 -15.61 13.96
N LEU A 172 -0.08 -15.44 12.71
CA LEU A 172 -0.93 -14.33 12.28
C LEU A 172 -2.32 -14.39 12.95
N GLN A 173 -2.92 -15.57 13.03
CA GLN A 173 -4.22 -15.76 13.68
C GLN A 173 -4.16 -15.40 15.19
N VAL A 174 -3.11 -15.82 15.88
CA VAL A 174 -2.88 -15.47 17.28
C VAL A 174 -2.65 -13.96 17.43
N ALA A 175 -1.83 -13.35 16.56
CA ALA A 175 -1.56 -11.92 16.61
C ALA A 175 -2.84 -11.09 16.43
N TYR A 176 -3.68 -11.44 15.47
CA TYR A 176 -4.99 -10.77 15.29
C TYR A 176 -5.91 -10.97 16.48
N THR A 177 -5.99 -12.18 17.05
CA THR A 177 -6.81 -12.44 18.23
C THR A 177 -6.40 -11.54 19.41
N ILE A 178 -5.10 -11.28 19.57
CA ILE A 178 -4.57 -10.38 20.62
C ILE A 178 -4.87 -8.92 20.26
N ALA A 179 -4.61 -8.51 19.02
CA ALA A 179 -4.76 -7.12 18.59
C ALA A 179 -6.21 -6.63 18.58
N GLU A 180 -7.17 -7.55 18.42
CA GLU A 180 -8.61 -7.28 18.33
C GLU A 180 -9.34 -7.58 19.65
N SER A 181 -8.63 -8.02 20.67
CA SER A 181 -9.21 -8.24 21.99
C SER A 181 -9.59 -6.90 22.64
N PRO A 182 -10.82 -6.73 23.16
CA PRO A 182 -11.27 -5.53 23.85
C PRO A 182 -10.50 -5.24 25.13
#